data_36a2b367ecdd13f2aa1f9c8dd97a650b
#
_entry.id   36a2b367ecdd13f2aa1f9c8dd97a650b
#
_cell.length_a   1.000
_cell.length_b   1.000
_cell.length_c   1.000
_cell.angle_alpha   90.00
_cell.angle_beta   90.00
_cell.angle_gamma   90.00
#
_symmetry.space_group_name_H-M   'P 1'
#
loop_
_entity.id
_entity.type
_entity.pdbx_description
1 polymer ?
#
loop_
_entity_poly.entity_id
_entity_poly.type
_entity_poly.pdbx_seq_one_letter_code
_entity_poly.pdbx_strand_id
1 'polypeptide(L)' 'MQLTPEELVREFQDAVLELYFARKRIALLEEENAGLRAHLAAAAAVQEASD' A
#
# COMPACT_ATOMS: atom_id res chain seq x y z
N MET A 1 -10.47 -12.93 -28.17
CA MET A 1 -9.45 -11.93 -28.36
C MET A 1 -8.08 -12.58 -28.33
N GLN A 2 -7.33 -12.47 -29.39
CA GLN A 2 -6.02 -13.11 -29.48
C GLN A 2 -4.94 -12.05 -29.43
N LEU A 3 -4.05 -12.17 -28.46
CA LEU A 3 -2.87 -11.31 -28.36
C LEU A 3 -1.73 -11.94 -29.14
N THR A 4 -0.98 -11.11 -29.85
CA THR A 4 0.28 -11.57 -30.43
C THR A 4 1.29 -11.84 -29.32
N PRO A 5 2.32 -12.65 -29.57
CA PRO A 5 3.36 -12.85 -28.55
C PRO A 5 4.01 -11.56 -28.06
N GLU A 6 4.19 -10.59 -28.95
CA GLU A 6 4.78 -9.30 -28.56
C GLU A 6 3.82 -8.50 -27.67
N GLU A 7 2.55 -8.53 -27.98
CA GLU A 7 1.55 -7.87 -27.15
C GLU A 7 1.44 -8.51 -25.79
N LEU A 8 1.50 -9.83 -25.72
CA LEU A 8 1.47 -10.56 -24.46
C LEU A 8 2.66 -10.21 -23.59
N VAL A 9 3.86 -10.14 -24.16
CA VAL A 9 5.06 -9.75 -23.43
C VAL A 9 4.92 -8.34 -22.89
N ARG A 10 4.40 -7.42 -23.68
CA ARG A 10 4.20 -6.03 -23.29
C ARG A 10 3.21 -5.93 -22.12
N GLU A 11 2.09 -6.65 -22.23
CA GLU A 11 1.08 -6.69 -21.18
C GLU A 11 1.66 -7.27 -19.89
N PHE A 12 2.47 -8.30 -20.01
CA PHE A 12 3.14 -8.90 -18.86
C PHE A 12 4.08 -7.91 -18.19
N GLN A 13 4.87 -7.18 -18.99
CA GLN A 13 5.78 -6.16 -18.46
C GLN A 13 5.01 -5.06 -17.73
N ASP A 14 3.90 -4.61 -18.32
CA ASP A 14 3.05 -3.59 -17.68
C ASP A 14 2.49 -4.11 -16.36
N ALA A 15 2.04 -5.36 -16.33
CA ALA A 15 1.50 -5.96 -15.10
C ALA A 15 2.57 -6.08 -14.02
N VAL A 16 3.80 -6.42 -14.39
CA VAL A 16 4.92 -6.52 -13.43
C VAL A 16 5.22 -5.15 -12.83
N LEU A 17 5.24 -4.11 -13.67
CA LEU A 17 5.47 -2.74 -13.21
C LEU A 17 4.34 -2.27 -12.27
N GLU A 18 3.11 -2.53 -12.65
CA GLU A 18 1.96 -2.19 -11.81
C GLU A 18 2.03 -2.88 -10.46
N LEU A 19 2.39 -4.15 -10.45
CA LEU A 19 2.52 -4.92 -9.23
C LEU A 19 3.63 -4.35 -8.34
N TYR A 20 4.76 -4.00 -8.94
CA TYR A 20 5.89 -3.44 -8.21
C TYR A 20 5.50 -2.12 -7.53
N PHE A 21 4.88 -1.22 -8.27
CA PHE A 21 4.46 0.07 -7.72
C PHE A 21 3.32 -0.08 -6.71
N ALA A 22 2.40 -1.00 -6.96
CA ALA A 22 1.31 -1.27 -6.03
C ALA A 22 1.84 -1.80 -4.70
N ARG A 23 2.82 -2.69 -4.74
CA ARG A 23 3.43 -3.22 -3.52
C ARG A 23 4.14 -2.14 -2.73
N LYS A 24 4.83 -1.23 -3.42
CA LYS A 24 5.49 -0.11 -2.74
C LYS A 24 4.48 0.82 -2.09
N ARG A 25 3.38 1.09 -2.77
CA ARG A 25 2.31 1.92 -2.23
C ARG A 25 1.68 1.28 -1.02
N ILE A 26 1.43 -0.03 -1.07
CA ILE A 26 0.87 -0.77 0.05
C ILE A 26 1.80 -0.68 1.27
N ALA A 27 3.10 -0.87 1.07
CA ALA A 27 4.07 -0.78 2.15
C ALA A 27 4.06 0.60 2.80
N LEU A 28 4.01 1.67 2.00
CA LEU A 28 3.93 3.04 2.51
C LEU A 28 2.64 3.28 3.28
N LEU A 29 1.51 2.79 2.75
CA LEU A 29 0.22 2.94 3.41
C LEU A 29 0.16 2.15 4.71
N GLU A 30 0.74 0.97 4.75
CA GLU A 30 0.81 0.18 5.97
C GLU A 30 1.65 0.90 7.04
N GLU A 31 2.75 1.50 6.64
CA GLU A 31 3.59 2.27 7.54
C GLU A 31 2.86 3.49 8.09
N GLU A 32 2.19 4.25 7.21
CA GLU A 32 1.37 5.39 7.62
C GLU A 32 0.23 4.95 8.53
N ASN A 33 -0.41 3.84 8.20
CA ASN A 33 -1.52 3.32 8.99
C ASN A 33 -1.05 2.94 10.40
N ALA A 34 0.10 2.26 10.49
CA ALA A 34 0.68 1.90 11.78
C ALA A 34 1.02 3.15 12.60
N GLY A 35 1.59 4.16 11.95
CA GLY A 35 1.89 5.43 12.61
C GLY A 35 0.65 6.15 13.13
N LEU A 36 -0.40 6.19 12.32
CA LEU A 36 -1.65 6.82 12.71
C LEU A 36 -2.33 6.07 13.85
N ARG A 37 -2.30 4.75 13.82
CA ARG A 37 -2.87 3.94 14.91
C ARG A 37 -2.13 4.16 16.21
N ALA A 38 -0.81 4.23 16.15
CA ALA A 38 0.01 4.51 17.33
C ALA A 38 -0.30 5.90 17.89
N HIS A 39 -0.47 6.87 17.01
CA HIS A 39 -0.83 8.23 17.40
C HIS A 39 -2.19 8.29 18.06
N LEU A 40 -3.18 7.59 17.50
CA LEU A 40 -4.52 7.51 18.07
C LEU A 40 -4.51 6.83 19.44
N ALA A 41 -3.74 5.76 19.58
CA ALA A 41 -3.62 5.05 20.84
C ALA A 41 -2.99 5.94 21.93
N ALA A 42 -1.98 6.72 21.56
CA ALA A 42 -1.33 7.65 22.46
C ALA A 42 -2.28 8.76 22.88
N ALA A 43 -3.06 9.29 21.94
CA ALA A 43 -4.06 10.33 22.24
C ALA A 43 -5.15 9.81 23.15
N ALA A 44 -5.62 8.59 22.94
CA ALA A 44 -6.63 7.96 23.77
C ALA A 44 -6.10 7.74 25.20
N ALA A 45 -4.84 7.31 25.33
CA ALA A 45 -4.22 7.11 26.64
C ALA A 45 -4.11 8.43 27.41
N VAL A 46 -3.76 9.52 26.72
CA VAL A 46 -3.66 10.84 27.34
C VAL A 46 -5.03 11.30 27.82
N GLN A 47 -6.08 11.06 27.04
CA GLN A 47 -7.45 11.42 27.40
C GLN A 47 -7.90 10.64 28.64
N GLU A 48 -7.63 9.35 28.69
CA GLU A 48 -7.95 8.52 29.85
C GLU A 48 -7.21 8.98 31.11
N ALA A 49 -5.96 9.37 30.94
CA ALA A 49 -5.14 9.83 32.07
C ALA A 49 -5.57 11.18 32.62
N SER A 50 -6.24 12.01 31.80
CA SER A 50 -6.68 13.35 32.23
C SER A 50 -8.05 13.35 32.89
N ASP A 51 -8.72 12.20 32.89
CA ASP A 51 -9.99 12.02 33.58
C ASP A 51 -9.74 11.69 35.08
#